data_82abe3b5c3d05369830dfff569cabdf1
#
_entry.id   82abe3b5c3d05369830dfff569cabdf1
#
_cell.length_a   1.000
_cell.length_b   1.000
_cell.length_c   1.000
_cell.angle_alpha   90.00
_cell.angle_beta   90.00
_cell.angle_gamma   90.00
#
_symmetry.space_group_name_H-M   'P 1'
#
loop_
_entity.id
_entity.type
_entity.pdbx_description
1 polymer ?
#
loop_
_entity_poly.entity_id
_entity_poly.type
_entity_poly.pdbx_seq_one_letter_code
_entity_poly.pdbx_strand_id
1 'polypeptide(L)'
;LNGQIKIVPGNHDTDSRLKLYAQLENVEVMPMAIPLKYQKYNFYLSHHPTLTSNLEKAPYLRMHLINLYGHTHQQGKFFQDMPFMFHVGMDSNNCTPVLLDDAIQMMKDETQKCIDMLDITVEAEKGDN
;
A
#
# COMPACT_ATOMS: atom_id res chain seq x y z
N LEU A 1 -17.49 -10.46 -10.09
CA LEU A 1 -16.27 -9.84 -10.62
C LEU A 1 -15.73 -10.71 -11.76
N ASN A 2 -15.32 -10.08 -12.84
CA ASN A 2 -14.67 -10.74 -13.96
C ASN A 2 -13.13 -10.70 -13.75
N GLY A 3 -12.43 -11.69 -14.34
CA GLY A 3 -10.98 -11.82 -14.24
C GLY A 3 -10.53 -12.72 -13.09
N GLN A 4 -9.22 -12.87 -12.95
CA GLN A 4 -8.60 -13.66 -11.89
C GLN A 4 -8.55 -12.86 -10.59
N ILE A 5 -9.07 -13.43 -9.53
CA ILE A 5 -9.18 -12.79 -8.22
C ILE A 5 -8.21 -13.49 -7.26
N LYS A 6 -7.34 -12.73 -6.63
CA LYS A 6 -6.46 -13.21 -5.56
C LYS A 6 -6.92 -12.61 -4.24
N ILE A 7 -7.28 -13.46 -3.29
CA ILE A 7 -7.73 -13.03 -1.96
C ILE A 7 -6.59 -13.20 -0.96
N VAL A 8 -6.09 -12.09 -0.44
CA VAL A 8 -5.22 -12.07 0.73
C VAL A 8 -6.11 -12.03 1.96
N PRO A 9 -6.12 -13.07 2.80
CA PRO A 9 -7.04 -13.17 3.93
C PRO A 9 -6.85 -12.07 4.97
N GLY A 10 -7.96 -11.62 5.55
CA GLY A 10 -7.99 -10.71 6.68
C GLY A 10 -8.48 -11.39 7.97
N ASN A 11 -8.52 -10.63 9.05
CA ASN A 11 -8.90 -11.13 10.38
C ASN A 11 -10.38 -11.56 10.50
N HIS A 12 -11.22 -11.18 9.54
CA HIS A 12 -12.62 -11.60 9.46
C HIS A 12 -12.86 -12.78 8.51
N ASP A 13 -11.84 -13.23 7.82
CA ASP A 13 -11.92 -14.37 6.90
C ASP A 13 -11.67 -15.67 7.65
N THR A 14 -12.76 -16.33 8.02
CA THR A 14 -12.71 -17.66 8.67
C THR A 14 -12.33 -18.75 7.66
N ASP A 15 -11.77 -19.86 8.14
CA ASP A 15 -11.45 -21.03 7.30
C ASP A 15 -12.63 -21.50 6.45
N SER A 16 -13.86 -21.42 7.01
CA SER A 16 -15.08 -21.79 6.27
C SER A 16 -15.33 -20.86 5.10
N ARG A 17 -15.15 -19.55 5.27
CA ARG A 17 -15.30 -18.56 4.22
C ARG A 17 -14.23 -18.74 3.14
N LEU A 18 -12.99 -18.94 3.54
CA LEU A 18 -11.88 -19.15 2.61
C LEU A 18 -12.09 -20.41 1.75
N LYS A 19 -12.62 -21.48 2.36
CA LYS A 19 -13.01 -22.71 1.61
C LYS A 19 -14.14 -22.45 0.60
N LEU A 20 -15.10 -21.59 0.92
CA LEU A 20 -16.15 -21.18 -0.02
C LEU A 20 -15.57 -20.37 -1.17
N TYR A 21 -14.69 -19.43 -0.90
CA TYR A 21 -14.05 -18.62 -1.95
C TYR A 21 -13.22 -19.49 -2.90
N ALA A 22 -12.49 -20.46 -2.37
CA ALA A 22 -11.67 -21.38 -3.15
C ALA A 22 -12.46 -22.31 -4.09
N GLN A 23 -13.79 -22.39 -3.95
CA GLN A 23 -14.65 -23.15 -4.88
C GLN A 23 -14.96 -22.38 -6.16
N LEU A 24 -14.68 -21.09 -6.23
CA LEU A 24 -14.93 -20.27 -7.41
C LEU A 24 -13.75 -20.42 -8.39
N GLU A 25 -14.06 -20.74 -9.65
CA GLU A 25 -13.05 -21.05 -10.69
C GLU A 25 -12.04 -19.93 -10.93
N ASN A 26 -12.44 -18.67 -10.72
CA ASN A 26 -11.59 -17.50 -10.95
C ASN A 26 -11.01 -16.90 -9.67
N VAL A 27 -11.07 -17.60 -8.54
CA VAL A 27 -10.60 -17.15 -7.25
C VAL A 27 -9.46 -18.02 -6.74
N GLU A 28 -8.39 -17.39 -6.32
CA GLU A 28 -7.27 -18.01 -5.62
C GLU A 28 -7.14 -17.42 -4.22
N VAL A 29 -7.23 -18.26 -3.20
CA VAL A 29 -6.98 -17.84 -1.82
C VAL A 29 -5.49 -17.90 -1.57
N MET A 30 -4.92 -16.76 -1.26
CA MET A 30 -3.49 -16.56 -1.05
C MET A 30 -3.12 -16.77 0.42
N PRO A 31 -1.82 -16.86 0.76
CA PRO A 31 -1.34 -16.71 2.13
C PRO A 31 -1.70 -15.34 2.72
N MET A 32 -1.48 -15.17 4.03
CA MET A 32 -1.78 -13.92 4.75
C MET A 32 -1.05 -12.68 4.20
N ALA A 33 0.02 -12.89 3.45
CA ALA A 33 0.72 -11.84 2.74
C ALA A 33 1.41 -12.40 1.50
N ILE A 34 1.50 -11.59 0.44
CA ILE A 34 2.16 -11.98 -0.81
C ILE A 34 2.99 -10.84 -1.39
N PRO A 35 4.13 -11.16 -2.01
CA PRO A 35 4.83 -10.20 -2.85
C PRO A 35 4.13 -10.05 -4.21
N LEU A 36 4.18 -8.85 -4.75
CA LEU A 36 3.72 -8.55 -6.10
C LEU A 36 4.73 -7.62 -6.77
N LYS A 37 5.17 -7.98 -7.97
CA LYS A 37 5.94 -7.07 -8.81
C LYS A 37 5.04 -6.52 -9.91
N TYR A 38 5.02 -5.21 -10.04
CA TYR A 38 4.30 -4.53 -11.10
C TYR A 38 5.16 -3.39 -11.66
N GLN A 39 5.40 -3.41 -12.97
CA GLN A 39 6.36 -2.51 -13.61
C GLN A 39 7.74 -2.57 -12.91
N LYS A 40 8.24 -1.44 -12.42
CA LYS A 40 9.51 -1.32 -11.68
C LYS A 40 9.36 -1.30 -10.16
N TYR A 41 8.14 -1.51 -9.66
CA TYR A 41 7.82 -1.43 -8.24
C TYR A 41 7.64 -2.82 -7.64
N ASN A 42 8.07 -2.97 -6.40
CA ASN A 42 7.87 -4.18 -5.61
C ASN A 42 6.88 -3.87 -4.49
N PHE A 43 5.83 -4.68 -4.42
CA PHE A 43 4.76 -4.55 -3.45
C PHE A 43 4.74 -5.74 -2.49
N TYR A 44 4.26 -5.47 -1.29
CA TYR A 44 3.91 -6.44 -0.28
C TYR A 44 2.44 -6.25 0.07
N LEU A 45 1.62 -7.22 -0.28
CA LEU A 45 0.18 -7.18 -0.05
C LEU A 45 -0.12 -7.91 1.25
N SER A 46 -0.77 -7.23 2.19
CA SER A 46 -1.16 -7.79 3.48
C SER A 46 -2.44 -7.15 3.97
N HIS A 47 -3.23 -7.88 4.78
CA HIS A 47 -4.41 -7.29 5.39
C HIS A 47 -4.04 -6.22 6.43
N HIS A 48 -3.07 -6.50 7.27
CA HIS A 48 -2.59 -5.55 8.28
C HIS A 48 -1.49 -4.65 7.72
N PRO A 49 -1.42 -3.36 8.15
CA PRO A 49 -0.28 -2.52 7.84
C PRO A 49 1.00 -3.17 8.36
N THR A 50 1.97 -3.32 7.49
CA THR A 50 3.20 -4.05 7.77
C THR A 50 4.40 -3.19 7.41
N LEU A 51 5.28 -2.95 8.38
CA LEU A 51 6.57 -2.35 8.11
C LEU A 51 7.44 -3.35 7.34
N THR A 52 7.57 -3.07 6.08
CA THR A 52 8.44 -3.82 5.18
C THR A 52 9.80 -3.16 5.20
N SER A 53 10.79 -3.59 5.88
CA SER A 53 12.17 -3.07 5.91
C SER A 53 12.39 -1.72 5.15
N ASN A 54 13.44 -1.06 5.18
CA ASN A 54 13.68 0.26 4.57
C ASN A 54 13.17 1.41 5.43
N LEU A 55 13.54 1.38 6.70
CA LEU A 55 13.56 2.57 7.53
C LEU A 55 14.63 3.56 7.03
N GLU A 56 15.38 3.17 5.98
CA GLU A 56 16.33 4.03 5.31
C GLU A 56 15.60 5.12 4.55
N LYS A 57 16.11 6.33 4.62
CA LYS A 57 15.62 7.50 3.88
C LYS A 57 15.94 7.35 2.38
N ALA A 58 15.28 6.43 1.70
CA ALA A 58 15.43 6.29 0.26
C ALA A 58 14.51 7.32 -0.42
N PRO A 59 15.04 8.23 -1.24
CA PRO A 59 14.26 9.31 -1.83
C PRO A 59 13.32 8.85 -2.95
N TYR A 60 13.43 7.59 -3.41
CA TYR A 60 12.66 7.11 -4.53
C TYR A 60 11.75 5.95 -4.15
N LEU A 61 10.47 6.07 -4.46
CA LEU A 61 9.45 5.06 -4.19
C LEU A 61 9.85 3.65 -4.68
N ARG A 62 10.52 3.56 -5.84
CA ARG A 62 10.99 2.29 -6.43
C ARG A 62 12.02 1.53 -5.58
N MET A 63 12.65 2.21 -4.61
CA MET A 63 13.65 1.62 -3.72
C MET A 63 13.01 0.98 -2.49
N HIS A 64 11.72 1.17 -2.28
CA HIS A 64 10.98 0.59 -1.18
C HIS A 64 10.29 -0.72 -1.59
N LEU A 65 10.07 -1.60 -0.62
CA LEU A 65 9.07 -2.64 -0.71
C LEU A 65 7.76 -2.03 -0.21
N ILE A 66 6.86 -1.70 -1.12
CA ILE A 66 5.66 -0.91 -0.86
C ILE A 66 4.59 -1.81 -0.22
N ASN A 67 4.10 -1.45 0.95
CA ASN A 67 2.99 -2.15 1.56
C ASN A 67 1.64 -1.63 1.03
N LEU A 68 0.84 -2.51 0.44
CA LEU A 68 -0.58 -2.29 0.17
C LEU A 68 -1.37 -3.04 1.23
N TYR A 69 -2.18 -2.33 2.03
CA TYR A 69 -2.85 -2.91 3.20
C TYR A 69 -4.30 -2.45 3.33
N GLY A 70 -5.06 -3.15 4.16
CA GLY A 70 -6.42 -2.83 4.55
C GLY A 70 -6.57 -2.64 6.05
N HIS A 71 -7.55 -3.28 6.67
CA HIS A 71 -7.78 -3.46 8.11
C HIS A 71 -8.14 -2.19 8.91
N THR A 72 -7.36 -1.14 8.79
CA THR A 72 -7.40 -0.01 9.73
C THR A 72 -8.63 0.87 9.61
N HIS A 73 -9.43 0.72 8.55
CA HIS A 73 -10.61 1.56 8.29
C HIS A 73 -10.33 3.05 8.48
N GLN A 74 -9.12 3.45 8.17
CA GLN A 74 -8.68 4.83 8.36
C GLN A 74 -9.16 5.72 7.23
N GLN A 75 -9.32 6.97 7.57
CA GLN A 75 -9.71 7.99 6.61
C GLN A 75 -8.55 8.46 5.73
N GLY A 76 -7.30 8.16 6.13
CA GLY A 76 -6.10 8.51 5.38
C GLY A 76 -5.68 7.41 4.40
N LYS A 77 -5.04 7.82 3.32
CA LYS A 77 -4.50 6.90 2.30
C LYS A 77 -3.12 6.36 2.65
N PHE A 78 -2.40 7.03 3.53
CA PHE A 78 -1.04 6.66 3.92
C PHE A 78 -0.96 6.42 5.43
N PHE A 79 -0.26 5.37 5.83
CA PHE A 79 -0.04 5.07 7.24
C PHE A 79 1.04 6.01 7.79
N GLN A 80 0.64 6.86 8.77
CA GLN A 80 1.56 7.82 9.39
C GLN A 80 2.36 8.65 8.36
N ASP A 81 1.68 9.09 7.31
CA ASP A 81 2.25 9.90 6.22
C ASP A 81 3.43 9.25 5.48
N MET A 82 3.58 7.93 5.60
CA MET A 82 4.61 7.18 4.88
C MET A 82 4.16 6.84 3.45
N PRO A 83 4.79 7.41 2.41
CA PRO A 83 4.37 7.22 1.02
C PRO A 83 4.40 5.77 0.51
N PHE A 84 5.17 4.91 1.16
CA PHE A 84 5.34 3.50 0.81
C PHE A 84 4.43 2.55 1.61
N MET A 85 3.47 3.10 2.35
CA MET A 85 2.43 2.35 3.06
C MET A 85 1.06 2.87 2.68
N PHE A 86 0.44 2.24 1.67
CA PHE A 86 -0.79 2.72 1.05
C PHE A 86 -1.99 1.87 1.45
N HIS A 87 -3.04 2.52 1.96
CA HIS A 87 -4.30 1.90 2.33
C HIS A 87 -5.20 1.71 1.11
N VAL A 88 -5.45 0.46 0.73
CA VAL A 88 -6.29 0.11 -0.42
C VAL A 88 -7.77 -0.09 -0.06
N GLY A 89 -8.13 0.05 1.20
CA GLY A 89 -9.51 -0.08 1.66
C GLY A 89 -10.44 0.92 0.97
N MET A 90 -11.64 0.48 0.66
CA MET A 90 -12.63 1.30 -0.06
C MET A 90 -13.05 2.54 0.73
N ASP A 91 -13.07 2.47 2.04
CA ASP A 91 -13.39 3.57 2.96
C ASP A 91 -12.42 4.75 2.88
N SER A 92 -11.15 4.49 2.54
CA SER A 92 -10.14 5.54 2.28
C SER A 92 -10.08 5.98 0.80
N ASN A 93 -10.83 5.34 -0.08
CA ASN A 93 -10.74 5.52 -1.53
C ASN A 93 -12.12 5.79 -2.16
N ASN A 94 -12.93 6.66 -1.53
CA ASN A 94 -14.26 7.07 -2.02
C ASN A 94 -15.21 5.90 -2.33
N CYS A 95 -15.16 4.84 -1.53
CA CYS A 95 -15.92 3.60 -1.72
C CYS A 95 -15.72 2.93 -3.08
N THR A 96 -14.54 3.09 -3.67
CA THR A 96 -14.18 2.47 -4.95
C THR A 96 -12.92 1.62 -4.84
N PRO A 97 -12.81 0.55 -5.63
CA PRO A 97 -11.55 -0.17 -5.79
C PRO A 97 -10.46 0.75 -6.37
N VAL A 98 -9.23 0.54 -5.96
CA VAL A 98 -8.08 1.33 -6.41
C VAL A 98 -7.38 0.60 -7.55
N LEU A 99 -7.17 1.31 -8.67
CA LEU A 99 -6.26 0.84 -9.71
C LEU A 99 -4.82 1.00 -9.26
N LEU A 100 -3.99 0.02 -9.58
CA LEU A 100 -2.60 0.02 -9.14
C LEU A 100 -1.79 1.19 -9.73
N ASP A 101 -2.09 1.59 -10.96
CA ASP A 101 -1.46 2.77 -11.59
C ASP A 101 -1.83 4.07 -10.86
N ASP A 102 -3.08 4.21 -10.42
CA ASP A 102 -3.53 5.37 -9.65
C ASP A 102 -2.87 5.41 -8.27
N ALA A 103 -2.76 4.24 -7.60
CA ALA A 103 -2.06 4.12 -6.33
C ALA A 103 -0.59 4.53 -6.46
N ILE A 104 0.10 4.08 -7.51
CA ILE A 104 1.49 4.45 -7.80
C ILE A 104 1.62 5.97 -7.99
N GLN A 105 0.69 6.59 -8.72
CA GLN A 105 0.74 8.04 -8.92
C GLN A 105 0.54 8.80 -7.60
N MET A 106 -0.45 8.41 -6.79
CA MET A 106 -0.67 9.02 -5.48
C MET A 106 0.55 8.88 -4.55
N MET A 107 1.19 7.72 -4.55
CA MET A 107 2.41 7.49 -3.76
C MET A 107 3.60 8.33 -4.24
N LYS A 108 3.73 8.55 -5.54
CA LYS A 108 4.77 9.45 -6.09
C LYS A 108 4.54 10.89 -5.67
N ASP A 109 3.30 11.34 -5.76
CA ASP A 109 2.93 12.70 -5.38
C ASP A 109 3.21 12.96 -3.90
N GLU A 110 2.91 11.97 -3.05
CA GLU A 110 3.20 12.06 -1.62
C GLU A 110 4.70 12.01 -1.32
N THR A 111 5.45 11.17 -2.04
CA THR A 111 6.92 11.13 -1.93
C THR A 111 7.53 12.49 -2.30
N GLN A 112 7.04 13.13 -3.35
CA GLN A 112 7.52 14.45 -3.77
C GLN A 112 7.25 15.52 -2.72
N LYS A 113 6.06 15.52 -2.13
CA LYS A 113 5.74 16.44 -1.02
C LYS A 113 6.69 16.28 0.16
N CYS A 114 7.01 15.03 0.53
CA CYS A 114 7.96 14.77 1.61
C CYS A 114 9.36 15.29 1.29
N ILE A 115 9.82 15.17 0.04
CA ILE A 115 11.11 15.71 -0.42
C ILE A 115 11.09 17.24 -0.35
N ASP A 116 10.07 17.88 -0.91
CA ASP A 116 9.95 19.34 -0.93
C ASP A 116 9.93 19.94 0.49
N MET A 117 9.26 19.28 1.43
CA MET A 117 9.25 19.68 2.84
C MET A 117 10.63 19.58 3.50
N LEU A 118 11.41 18.55 3.16
CA LEU A 118 12.78 18.38 3.68
C LEU A 118 13.72 19.45 3.12
N ASP A 119 13.61 19.79 1.82
CA ASP A 119 14.43 20.82 1.19
C ASP A 119 14.16 22.21 1.79
N ILE A 120 12.90 22.55 2.04
CA ILE A 120 12.53 23.80 2.73
C ILE A 120 13.13 23.88 4.14
N THR A 121 13.14 22.76 4.87
CA THR A 121 13.70 22.73 6.24
C THR A 121 15.20 22.94 6.22
N VAL A 122 15.91 22.35 5.25
CA VAL A 122 17.38 22.52 5.11
C VAL A 122 17.74 23.95 4.70
N GLU A 123 16.93 24.61 3.87
CA GLU A 123 17.16 26.01 3.50
C GLU A 123 16.91 26.96 4.67
N ALA A 124 15.87 26.71 5.48
CA ALA A 124 15.59 27.51 6.69
C ALA A 124 16.72 27.41 7.73
N GLU A 125 17.27 26.22 7.95
CA GLU A 125 18.40 26.03 8.86
C GLU A 125 19.70 26.70 8.38
N LYS A 126 19.88 26.86 7.05
CA LYS A 126 21.03 27.59 6.48
C LYS A 126 20.88 29.11 6.55
N GLY A 127 19.68 29.62 6.65
CA GLY A 127 19.39 31.07 6.74
C GLY A 127 19.57 31.66 8.13
N ASP A 128 19.62 30.83 9.18
CA ASP A 128 19.76 31.27 10.59
C ASP A 128 21.22 31.27 11.10
N ASN A 129 22.19 31.13 10.23
CA ASN A 129 23.60 31.22 10.54
C ASN A 129 24.19 32.57 10.04
#